data_e3ab6f2cf9901b9af7b0179f606d230e
#
_entry.id   e3ab6f2cf9901b9af7b0179f606d230e
#
_cell.length_a   1.000
_cell.length_b   1.000
_cell.length_c   1.000
_cell.angle_alpha   90.00
_cell.angle_beta   90.00
_cell.angle_gamma   90.00
#
_symmetry.space_group_name_H-M   'P 1'
#
loop_
_entity.id
_entity.type
_entity.pdbx_description
1 polymer ?
#
loop_
_entity_poly.entity_id
_entity_poly.type
_entity_poly.pdbx_seq_one_letter_code
_entity_poly.pdbx_strand_id
1 'polypeptide(L)'
;MAGEQEDGQTDRREDGSDAGRTDEYDRRRRRVLWSMPTGLFVLGSRHGDRRNLMTANWVMQVASTPKLVAVAVESSSLTRTLVESGGRFSVSVLPVSERAVIRRFVKPVRDVATDEHGVATSLQGEPVHEVLGGLPCLSSALAWLACEVRTTLDWDRPGGEPASHVLFVGEVADVGESEALAEWAEDVEVLAMRHTRMNYGG
;
A
#
# COMPACT_ATOMS: atom_id res chain seq x y z
N MET A 1 -60.19 25.55 42.69
CA MET A 1 -59.34 25.88 41.56
C MET A 1 -58.24 24.82 41.48
N ALA A 2 -58.41 23.93 40.55
CA ALA A 2 -57.51 22.78 40.34
C ALA A 2 -56.36 23.23 39.45
N GLY A 3 -55.14 22.87 39.85
CA GLY A 3 -53.92 23.01 39.03
C GLY A 3 -53.50 21.62 38.58
N GLU A 4 -53.60 21.36 37.29
CA GLU A 4 -53.14 20.15 36.63
C GLU A 4 -51.60 20.17 36.57
N GLN A 5 -51.01 19.08 37.08
CA GLN A 5 -49.59 18.75 36.84
C GLN A 5 -49.50 17.96 35.55
N GLU A 6 -48.84 18.49 34.54
CA GLU A 6 -48.43 17.72 33.37
C GLU A 6 -47.16 16.94 33.67
N ASP A 7 -47.29 15.64 33.55
CA ASP A 7 -46.19 14.66 33.62
C ASP A 7 -45.36 14.73 32.33
N GLY A 8 -44.17 15.29 32.41
CA GLY A 8 -43.19 15.29 31.34
C GLY A 8 -42.40 13.98 31.27
N GLN A 9 -42.98 12.97 30.62
CA GLN A 9 -42.28 11.72 30.33
C GLN A 9 -41.41 11.89 29.10
N THR A 10 -40.14 12.28 29.30
CA THR A 10 -39.13 12.31 28.23
C THR A 10 -38.72 10.88 27.86
N ASP A 11 -39.11 10.52 26.66
CA ASP A 11 -38.75 9.27 26.00
C ASP A 11 -37.21 9.18 25.73
N ARG A 12 -36.48 8.37 26.52
CA ARG A 12 -35.04 8.09 26.40
C ARG A 12 -34.78 6.77 25.69
N ARG A 13 -35.40 6.50 24.54
CA ARG A 13 -35.25 5.21 23.83
C ARG A 13 -34.65 5.29 22.43
N GLU A 14 -34.12 6.42 21.97
CA GLU A 14 -33.62 6.53 20.58
C GLU A 14 -32.09 6.42 20.41
N ASP A 15 -31.28 6.42 21.47
CA ASP A 15 -29.82 6.54 21.32
C ASP A 15 -29.10 5.18 21.11
N GLY A 16 -29.69 4.05 21.45
CA GLY A 16 -29.06 2.73 21.26
C GLY A 16 -29.24 2.13 19.85
N SER A 17 -30.27 2.53 19.10
CA SER A 17 -30.58 1.97 17.78
C SER A 17 -29.73 2.55 16.65
N ASP A 18 -29.31 3.80 16.77
CA ASP A 18 -28.55 4.49 15.74
C ASP A 18 -27.07 4.11 15.78
N ALA A 19 -26.48 3.94 16.96
CA ALA A 19 -25.09 3.45 17.12
C ALA A 19 -24.94 2.02 16.59
N GLY A 20 -25.88 1.11 16.89
CA GLY A 20 -25.86 -0.25 16.39
C GLY A 20 -26.03 -0.34 14.86
N ARG A 21 -26.86 0.51 14.29
CA ARG A 21 -27.05 0.62 12.83
C ARG A 21 -25.82 1.18 12.12
N THR A 22 -25.12 2.13 12.73
CA THR A 22 -23.86 2.69 12.25
C THR A 22 -22.76 1.62 12.22
N ASP A 23 -22.63 0.83 13.28
CA ASP A 23 -21.65 -0.27 13.38
C ASP A 23 -21.91 -1.38 12.35
N GLU A 24 -23.18 -1.72 12.10
CA GLU A 24 -23.53 -2.72 11.09
C GLU A 24 -23.24 -2.23 9.68
N TYR A 25 -23.56 -0.97 9.41
CA TYR A 25 -23.24 -0.33 8.13
C TYR A 25 -21.74 -0.28 7.87
N ASP A 26 -20.94 0.10 8.86
CA ASP A 26 -19.49 0.14 8.75
C ASP A 26 -18.88 -1.25 8.53
N ARG A 27 -19.39 -2.28 9.18
CA ARG A 27 -18.99 -3.66 8.93
C ARG A 27 -19.33 -4.12 7.51
N ARG A 28 -20.52 -3.74 7.00
CA ARG A 28 -20.93 -4.03 5.62
C ARG A 28 -20.03 -3.30 4.63
N ARG A 29 -19.78 -2.01 4.83
CA ARG A 29 -18.89 -1.19 3.97
C ARG A 29 -17.51 -1.81 3.87
N ARG A 30 -16.89 -2.18 4.98
CA ARG A 30 -15.59 -2.86 4.98
C ARG A 30 -15.62 -4.18 4.18
N ARG A 31 -16.62 -5.04 4.37
CA ARG A 31 -16.74 -6.28 3.60
C ARG A 31 -16.86 -6.04 2.11
N VAL A 32 -17.62 -5.02 1.71
CA VAL A 32 -17.76 -4.64 0.29
C VAL A 32 -16.43 -4.15 -0.28
N LEU A 33 -15.72 -3.26 0.43
CA LEU A 33 -14.40 -2.78 0.00
C LEU A 33 -13.37 -3.92 -0.07
N TRP A 34 -13.40 -4.87 0.87
CA TRP A 34 -12.51 -6.04 0.84
C TRP A 34 -12.83 -7.03 -0.28
N SER A 35 -14.02 -6.98 -0.86
CA SER A 35 -14.37 -7.82 -2.02
C SER A 35 -13.75 -7.33 -3.32
N MET A 36 -13.21 -6.12 -3.36
CA MET A 36 -12.48 -5.60 -4.53
C MET A 36 -11.17 -6.38 -4.71
N PRO A 37 -10.95 -7.02 -5.86
CA PRO A 37 -9.72 -7.76 -6.08
C PRO A 37 -8.55 -6.79 -6.18
N THR A 38 -7.49 -7.05 -5.41
CA THR A 38 -6.24 -6.30 -5.46
C THR A 38 -5.06 -7.23 -5.56
N GLY A 39 -4.02 -6.79 -6.28
CA GLY A 39 -2.70 -7.39 -6.23
C GLY A 39 -2.08 -7.24 -4.83
N LEU A 40 -0.91 -7.82 -4.67
CA LEU A 40 -0.08 -7.64 -3.50
C LEU A 40 1.37 -7.51 -3.96
N PHE A 41 1.99 -6.40 -3.59
CA PHE A 41 3.26 -5.94 -4.12
C PHE A 41 4.20 -5.55 -2.99
N VAL A 42 5.48 -5.35 -3.32
CA VAL A 42 6.43 -4.72 -2.41
C VAL A 42 6.93 -3.43 -3.08
N LEU A 43 6.66 -2.29 -2.42
CA LEU A 43 7.14 -0.97 -2.83
C LEU A 43 8.55 -0.74 -2.29
N GLY A 44 9.46 -0.31 -3.16
CA GLY A 44 10.76 0.18 -2.80
C GLY A 44 10.81 1.70 -2.79
N SER A 45 11.52 2.26 -1.83
CA SER A 45 11.73 3.71 -1.70
C SER A 45 13.13 4.01 -1.17
N ARG A 46 13.69 5.16 -1.59
CA ARG A 46 15.01 5.62 -1.18
C ARG A 46 15.08 7.13 -1.16
N HIS A 47 15.80 7.66 -0.16
CA HIS A 47 16.32 9.02 -0.15
C HIS A 47 17.65 9.07 0.61
N GLY A 48 18.71 9.60 -0.01
CA GLY A 48 20.06 9.50 0.53
C GLY A 48 20.48 8.04 0.73
N ASP A 49 20.97 7.73 1.92
CA ASP A 49 21.37 6.36 2.30
C ASP A 49 20.23 5.53 2.90
N ARG A 50 19.07 6.13 3.12
CA ARG A 50 17.91 5.44 3.67
C ARG A 50 17.14 4.73 2.57
N ARG A 51 16.87 3.46 2.80
CA ARG A 51 16.08 2.57 1.92
C ARG A 51 14.97 1.92 2.70
N ASN A 52 13.86 1.66 2.05
CA ASN A 52 12.75 0.92 2.63
C ASN A 52 12.07 0.04 1.59
N LEU A 53 11.56 -1.09 2.05
CA LEU A 53 10.58 -1.92 1.34
C LEU A 53 9.30 -1.96 2.16
N MET A 54 8.15 -1.88 1.51
CA MET A 54 6.84 -1.88 2.16
C MET A 54 5.85 -2.74 1.37
N THR A 55 5.16 -3.64 2.05
CA THR A 55 4.04 -4.37 1.45
C THR A 55 2.88 -3.44 1.17
N ALA A 56 2.35 -3.49 -0.06
CA ALA A 56 1.24 -2.66 -0.52
C ALA A 56 0.28 -3.45 -1.42
N ASN A 57 -1.00 -3.16 -1.31
CA ASN A 57 -2.05 -3.76 -2.13
C ASN A 57 -2.76 -2.74 -3.05
N TRP A 58 -2.64 -1.46 -2.77
CA TRP A 58 -3.25 -0.41 -3.58
C TRP A 58 -2.24 0.14 -4.59
N VAL A 59 -2.00 -0.66 -5.62
CA VAL A 59 -1.13 -0.36 -6.75
C VAL A 59 -1.90 -0.69 -8.01
N MET A 60 -1.98 0.25 -8.95
CA MET A 60 -2.64 0.03 -10.24
C MET A 60 -2.09 0.91 -11.34
N GLN A 61 -2.12 0.42 -12.57
CA GLN A 61 -1.92 1.26 -13.74
C GLN A 61 -3.12 2.19 -13.93
N VAL A 62 -2.87 3.48 -14.15
CA VAL A 62 -3.92 4.51 -14.30
C VAL A 62 -3.91 5.22 -15.64
N ALA A 63 -2.86 5.06 -16.44
CA ALA A 63 -2.80 5.52 -17.82
C ALA A 63 -1.87 4.66 -18.66
N SER A 64 -2.11 4.61 -19.97
CA SER A 64 -1.29 3.88 -20.94
C SER A 64 -0.35 4.79 -21.75
N THR A 65 -0.66 6.08 -21.85
CA THR A 65 0.18 7.09 -22.52
C THR A 65 0.01 8.44 -21.81
N PRO A 66 1.00 8.91 -21.06
CA PRO A 66 2.18 8.16 -20.64
C PRO A 66 1.80 6.94 -19.76
N LYS A 67 2.73 6.01 -19.55
CA LYS A 67 2.50 4.86 -18.66
C LYS A 67 2.57 5.32 -17.21
N LEU A 68 1.41 5.43 -16.56
CA LEU A 68 1.32 5.89 -15.17
C LEU A 68 0.84 4.77 -14.27
N VAL A 69 1.47 4.71 -13.10
CA VAL A 69 1.09 3.80 -11.99
C VAL A 69 0.79 4.63 -10.75
N ALA A 70 -0.36 4.35 -10.14
CA ALA A 70 -0.77 4.92 -8.87
C ALA A 70 -0.49 3.95 -7.72
N VAL A 71 0.01 4.50 -6.60
CA VAL A 71 0.23 3.76 -5.36
C VAL A 71 -0.30 4.57 -4.19
N ALA A 72 -1.12 3.94 -3.32
CA ALA A 72 -1.54 4.57 -2.08
C ALA A 72 -0.65 4.11 -0.93
N VAL A 73 -0.07 5.07 -0.22
CA VAL A 73 0.92 4.87 0.84
C VAL A 73 0.39 5.47 2.13
N GLU A 74 0.48 4.73 3.23
CA GLU A 74 0.06 5.21 4.55
C GLU A 74 0.75 6.52 4.92
N SER A 75 -0.05 7.53 5.32
CA SER A 75 0.40 8.90 5.56
C SER A 75 1.49 9.02 6.64
N SER A 76 1.51 8.11 7.61
CA SER A 76 2.51 8.08 8.69
C SER A 76 3.75 7.24 8.39
N SER A 77 3.82 6.60 7.20
CA SER A 77 4.86 5.61 6.90
C SER A 77 6.20 6.24 6.53
N LEU A 78 7.28 5.49 6.80
CA LEU A 78 8.62 5.83 6.30
C LEU A 78 8.66 5.87 4.77
N THR A 79 7.91 5.00 4.09
CA THR A 79 7.81 4.95 2.63
C THR A 79 7.32 6.29 2.07
N ARG A 80 6.27 6.89 2.66
CA ARG A 80 5.80 8.22 2.27
C ARG A 80 6.95 9.23 2.30
N THR A 81 7.62 9.35 3.43
CA THR A 81 8.73 10.30 3.61
C THR A 81 9.83 10.11 2.55
N LEU A 82 10.21 8.86 2.26
CA LEU A 82 11.26 8.56 1.30
C LEU A 82 10.82 8.82 -0.14
N VAL A 83 9.57 8.53 -0.49
CA VAL A 83 9.03 8.81 -1.83
C VAL A 83 8.89 10.32 -2.07
N GLU A 84 8.37 11.07 -1.10
CA GLU A 84 8.28 12.54 -1.19
C GLU A 84 9.64 13.19 -1.37
N SER A 85 10.62 12.77 -0.56
CA SER A 85 11.97 13.35 -0.59
C SER A 85 12.80 12.87 -1.79
N GLY A 86 12.59 11.62 -2.23
CA GLY A 86 13.35 11.00 -3.33
C GLY A 86 12.73 11.20 -4.73
N GLY A 87 11.45 11.54 -4.78
CA GLY A 87 10.70 11.74 -6.03
C GLY A 87 10.48 10.47 -6.85
N ARG A 88 10.70 9.28 -6.27
CA ARG A 88 10.69 7.99 -6.98
C ARG A 88 10.23 6.86 -6.08
N PHE A 89 9.71 5.82 -6.70
CA PHE A 89 9.41 4.53 -6.05
C PHE A 89 9.59 3.37 -7.03
N SER A 90 9.83 2.18 -6.50
CA SER A 90 9.78 0.94 -7.26
C SER A 90 8.65 0.03 -6.80
N VAL A 91 8.24 -0.89 -7.66
CA VAL A 91 7.22 -1.90 -7.36
C VAL A 91 7.78 -3.26 -7.76
N SER A 92 7.89 -4.18 -6.83
CA SER A 92 8.20 -5.59 -7.09
C SER A 92 6.90 -6.39 -7.19
N VAL A 93 6.70 -7.06 -8.32
CA VAL A 93 5.60 -7.99 -8.58
C VAL A 93 6.08 -9.39 -8.24
N LEU A 94 5.41 -10.07 -7.30
CA LEU A 94 5.87 -11.35 -6.77
C LEU A 94 5.05 -12.53 -7.27
N PRO A 95 5.64 -13.73 -7.41
CA PRO A 95 4.88 -14.97 -7.60
C PRO A 95 4.21 -15.39 -6.28
N VAL A 96 3.16 -16.21 -6.38
CA VAL A 96 2.45 -16.75 -5.22
C VAL A 96 3.37 -17.58 -4.31
N SER A 97 4.41 -18.22 -4.87
CA SER A 97 5.43 -18.95 -4.11
C SER A 97 6.14 -18.07 -3.06
N GLU A 98 6.30 -16.77 -3.34
CA GLU A 98 6.96 -15.79 -2.49
C GLU A 98 6.02 -15.11 -1.47
N ARG A 99 4.82 -15.62 -1.26
CA ARG A 99 3.83 -15.04 -0.34
C ARG A 99 4.32 -14.84 1.10
N ALA A 100 5.38 -15.55 1.52
CA ALA A 100 5.93 -15.41 2.87
C ALA A 100 6.74 -14.11 3.03
N VAL A 101 7.37 -13.64 1.97
CA VAL A 101 8.26 -12.47 1.93
C VAL A 101 7.54 -11.19 2.34
N ILE A 102 6.27 -11.02 1.94
CA ILE A 102 5.49 -9.83 2.25
C ILE A 102 5.40 -9.50 3.74
N ARG A 103 5.41 -10.51 4.62
CA ARG A 103 5.32 -10.31 6.07
C ARG A 103 6.53 -9.61 6.66
N ARG A 104 7.68 -9.67 5.98
CA ARG A 104 8.91 -9.01 6.41
C ARG A 104 8.83 -7.50 6.25
N PHE A 105 7.96 -7.03 5.34
CA PHE A 105 7.87 -5.63 4.95
C PHE A 105 6.56 -4.95 5.36
N VAL A 106 5.85 -5.49 6.36
CA VAL A 106 4.72 -4.82 7.03
C VAL A 106 5.16 -3.77 8.06
N LYS A 107 6.46 -3.75 8.38
CA LYS A 107 7.10 -2.75 9.25
C LYS A 107 8.30 -2.15 8.51
N PRO A 108 8.72 -0.92 8.87
CA PRO A 108 9.90 -0.31 8.30
C PRO A 108 11.14 -1.20 8.40
N VAL A 109 11.94 -1.20 7.35
CA VAL A 109 13.21 -1.92 7.28
C VAL A 109 14.18 -1.38 8.33
N ARG A 110 14.85 -2.30 9.05
CA ARG A 110 15.86 -1.98 10.06
C ARG A 110 17.22 -2.60 9.76
N ASP A 111 17.21 -3.68 8.98
CA ASP A 111 18.40 -4.42 8.60
C ASP A 111 18.64 -4.23 7.10
N VAL A 112 19.77 -3.60 6.76
CA VAL A 112 20.22 -3.31 5.39
C VAL A 112 21.66 -3.76 5.28
N ALA A 113 21.91 -4.74 4.42
CA ALA A 113 23.26 -5.09 4.02
C ALA A 113 23.62 -4.39 2.70
N THR A 114 24.86 -3.91 2.61
CA THR A 114 25.41 -3.27 1.41
C THR A 114 26.75 -3.90 1.03
N ASP A 115 27.10 -3.77 -0.24
CA ASP A 115 28.43 -4.09 -0.72
C ASP A 115 29.46 -2.98 -0.36
N GLU A 116 30.68 -3.13 -0.83
CA GLU A 116 31.78 -2.16 -0.65
C GLU A 116 31.54 -0.80 -1.29
N HIS A 117 30.59 -0.71 -2.24
CA HIS A 117 30.22 0.53 -2.93
C HIS A 117 28.95 1.16 -2.30
N GLY A 118 28.41 0.59 -1.23
CA GLY A 118 27.18 1.07 -0.57
C GLY A 118 25.89 0.73 -1.32
N VAL A 119 25.94 -0.18 -2.30
CA VAL A 119 24.75 -0.70 -3.00
C VAL A 119 24.08 -1.76 -2.12
N ALA A 120 22.76 -1.66 -1.94
CA ALA A 120 22.04 -2.62 -1.13
C ALA A 120 22.04 -4.01 -1.77
N THR A 121 22.42 -5.02 -0.98
CA THR A 121 22.44 -6.44 -1.37
C THR A 121 21.34 -7.24 -0.68
N SER A 122 20.89 -6.80 0.51
CA SER A 122 19.71 -7.37 1.16
C SER A 122 19.02 -6.37 2.07
N LEU A 123 17.70 -6.51 2.23
CA LEU A 123 16.87 -5.78 3.19
C LEU A 123 16.06 -6.80 4.01
N GLN A 124 16.16 -6.74 5.35
CA GLN A 124 15.52 -7.71 6.27
C GLN A 124 15.87 -9.17 5.91
N GLY A 125 17.10 -9.41 5.44
CA GLY A 125 17.58 -10.72 5.01
C GLY A 125 17.06 -11.20 3.65
N GLU A 126 16.24 -10.41 2.94
CA GLU A 126 15.80 -10.74 1.58
C GLU A 126 16.75 -10.11 0.55
N PRO A 127 17.23 -10.87 -0.43
CA PRO A 127 18.08 -10.35 -1.49
C PRO A 127 17.37 -9.26 -2.31
N VAL A 128 18.10 -8.19 -2.59
CA VAL A 128 17.62 -7.08 -3.41
C VAL A 128 18.65 -6.71 -4.46
N HIS A 129 18.18 -6.02 -5.50
CA HIS A 129 19.01 -5.26 -6.42
C HIS A 129 18.49 -3.82 -6.48
N GLU A 130 19.36 -2.88 -6.83
CA GLU A 130 19.01 -1.49 -6.97
C GLU A 130 18.75 -1.11 -8.43
N VAL A 131 17.69 -0.34 -8.66
CA VAL A 131 17.29 0.19 -9.98
C VAL A 131 17.14 1.70 -9.90
N LEU A 132 17.09 2.38 -11.02
CA LEU A 132 16.77 3.82 -11.18
C LEU A 132 17.21 4.70 -9.99
N GLY A 133 18.52 4.93 -9.85
CA GLY A 133 19.07 5.78 -8.79
C GLY A 133 19.07 5.14 -7.41
N GLY A 134 19.09 3.82 -7.34
CA GLY A 134 19.27 3.05 -6.12
C GLY A 134 17.99 2.66 -5.39
N LEU A 135 16.85 2.65 -6.08
CA LEU A 135 15.61 2.10 -5.52
C LEU A 135 15.74 0.59 -5.33
N PRO A 136 15.44 0.05 -4.14
CA PRO A 136 15.51 -1.38 -3.91
C PRO A 136 14.33 -2.11 -4.57
N CYS A 137 14.64 -3.22 -5.25
CA CYS A 137 13.68 -4.22 -5.73
C CYS A 137 14.05 -5.59 -5.19
N LEU A 138 13.05 -6.44 -4.90
CA LEU A 138 13.30 -7.81 -4.49
C LEU A 138 13.87 -8.63 -5.65
N SER A 139 14.95 -9.38 -5.41
CA SER A 139 15.56 -10.24 -6.43
C SER A 139 14.69 -11.43 -6.80
N SER A 140 13.74 -11.82 -5.94
CA SER A 140 12.76 -12.88 -6.18
C SER A 140 11.52 -12.40 -6.95
N ALA A 141 11.48 -11.14 -7.39
CA ALA A 141 10.34 -10.61 -8.13
C ALA A 141 10.25 -11.23 -9.53
N LEU A 142 9.02 -11.50 -9.99
CA LEU A 142 8.72 -11.85 -11.38
C LEU A 142 8.99 -10.68 -12.32
N ALA A 143 8.63 -9.50 -11.86
CA ALA A 143 8.87 -8.25 -12.56
C ALA A 143 9.02 -7.11 -11.56
N TRP A 144 9.63 -6.05 -12.01
CA TRP A 144 9.68 -4.80 -11.28
C TRP A 144 9.47 -3.61 -12.22
N LEU A 145 8.99 -2.53 -11.66
CA LEU A 145 8.96 -1.22 -12.33
C LEU A 145 9.49 -0.16 -11.38
N ALA A 146 10.19 0.81 -11.95
CA ALA A 146 10.68 1.98 -11.27
C ALA A 146 10.01 3.23 -11.86
N CYS A 147 9.47 4.07 -10.98
CA CYS A 147 8.63 5.20 -11.35
C CYS A 147 9.21 6.51 -10.81
N GLU A 148 9.10 7.55 -11.63
CA GLU A 148 9.30 8.94 -11.22
C GLU A 148 7.95 9.57 -10.86
N VAL A 149 7.82 10.12 -9.67
CA VAL A 149 6.59 10.76 -9.20
C VAL A 149 6.26 11.97 -10.08
N ARG A 150 5.07 11.98 -10.65
CA ARG A 150 4.54 13.09 -11.47
C ARG A 150 3.55 13.94 -10.69
N THR A 151 2.79 13.32 -9.81
CA THR A 151 1.86 14.05 -8.95
C THR A 151 1.63 13.30 -7.65
N THR A 152 1.30 14.06 -6.63
CA THR A 152 0.92 13.55 -5.31
C THR A 152 -0.46 14.11 -5.00
N LEU A 153 -1.39 13.23 -4.63
CA LEU A 153 -2.70 13.61 -4.14
C LEU A 153 -2.75 13.34 -2.64
N ASP A 154 -2.75 14.40 -1.89
CA ASP A 154 -2.98 14.40 -0.45
C ASP A 154 -4.28 15.14 -0.19
N TRP A 155 -5.16 14.59 0.62
CA TRP A 155 -6.45 15.20 0.92
C TRP A 155 -6.74 15.14 2.41
N ASP A 156 -7.33 16.21 2.93
CA ASP A 156 -7.75 16.27 4.30
C ASP A 156 -9.12 15.63 4.50
N ARG A 157 -9.33 15.07 5.67
CA ARG A 157 -10.65 14.63 6.11
C ARG A 157 -11.49 15.84 6.53
N PRO A 158 -12.84 15.73 6.54
CA PRO A 158 -13.70 16.72 7.18
C PRO A 158 -13.19 16.99 8.61
N GLY A 159 -12.88 18.26 8.92
CA GLY A 159 -12.26 18.67 10.18
C GLY A 159 -10.76 18.97 10.10
N GLY A 160 -10.14 18.84 8.90
CA GLY A 160 -8.73 19.20 8.67
C GLY A 160 -7.71 18.16 9.14
N GLU A 161 -8.17 16.96 9.51
CA GLU A 161 -7.25 15.86 9.80
C GLU A 161 -6.73 15.23 8.49
N PRO A 162 -5.44 14.82 8.41
CA PRO A 162 -4.90 14.19 7.22
C PRO A 162 -5.61 12.86 6.93
N ALA A 163 -5.77 12.53 5.66
CA ALA A 163 -6.21 11.21 5.26
C ALA A 163 -5.22 10.13 5.70
N SER A 164 -5.70 8.90 5.86
CA SER A 164 -4.86 7.77 6.27
C SER A 164 -3.79 7.41 5.24
N HIS A 165 -3.99 7.79 3.97
CA HIS A 165 -3.09 7.49 2.86
C HIS A 165 -2.94 8.69 1.93
N VAL A 166 -1.77 8.76 1.31
CA VAL A 166 -1.41 9.67 0.22
C VAL A 166 -1.32 8.86 -1.07
N LEU A 167 -1.83 9.38 -2.17
CA LEU A 167 -1.72 8.75 -3.48
C LEU A 167 -0.57 9.40 -4.27
N PHE A 168 0.43 8.58 -4.61
CA PHE A 168 1.47 8.96 -5.56
C PHE A 168 1.11 8.40 -6.94
N VAL A 169 1.23 9.24 -7.96
CA VAL A 169 1.14 8.82 -9.36
C VAL A 169 2.51 9.02 -9.99
N GLY A 170 3.12 7.93 -10.41
CA GLY A 170 4.44 7.92 -11.03
C GLY A 170 4.39 7.48 -12.48
N GLU A 171 5.24 8.08 -13.30
CA GLU A 171 5.51 7.61 -14.66
C GLU A 171 6.54 6.50 -14.62
N VAL A 172 6.27 5.41 -15.31
CA VAL A 172 7.19 4.27 -15.42
C VAL A 172 8.41 4.70 -16.24
N ALA A 173 9.55 4.79 -15.59
CA ALA A 173 10.82 5.19 -16.18
C ALA A 173 11.70 4.01 -16.55
N ASP A 174 11.55 2.86 -15.83
CA ASP A 174 12.33 1.65 -16.09
C ASP A 174 11.56 0.41 -15.63
N VAL A 175 11.84 -0.74 -16.25
CA VAL A 175 11.20 -2.02 -15.95
C VAL A 175 12.18 -3.17 -16.12
N GLY A 176 11.94 -4.26 -15.41
CA GLY A 176 12.60 -5.54 -15.65
C GLY A 176 11.69 -6.70 -15.33
N GLU A 177 12.01 -7.83 -15.91
CA GLU A 177 11.26 -9.07 -15.77
C GLU A 177 12.18 -10.27 -15.57
N SER A 178 11.67 -11.29 -14.91
CA SER A 178 12.33 -12.60 -14.80
C SER A 178 12.14 -13.38 -16.08
N GLU A 179 13.00 -14.37 -16.33
CA GLU A 179 12.87 -15.30 -17.45
C GLU A 179 11.49 -15.99 -17.47
N ALA A 180 10.99 -16.37 -16.29
CA ALA A 180 9.67 -17.00 -16.16
C ALA A 180 8.52 -16.10 -16.63
N LEU A 181 8.60 -14.79 -16.45
CA LEU A 181 7.60 -13.86 -16.96
C LEU A 181 7.81 -13.58 -18.45
N ALA A 182 9.06 -13.44 -18.89
CA ALA A 182 9.41 -13.18 -20.30
C ALA A 182 8.93 -14.30 -21.23
N GLU A 183 9.00 -15.54 -20.77
CA GLU A 183 8.49 -16.70 -21.50
C GLU A 183 6.97 -16.86 -21.39
N TRP A 184 6.30 -16.00 -20.61
CA TRP A 184 4.85 -16.06 -20.33
C TRP A 184 4.39 -17.48 -19.97
N ALA A 185 5.13 -18.11 -19.03
CA ALA A 185 4.83 -19.47 -18.61
C ALA A 185 3.40 -19.57 -18.07
N GLU A 186 2.61 -20.50 -18.58
CA GLU A 186 1.19 -20.69 -18.23
C GLU A 186 0.95 -20.88 -16.72
N ASP A 187 1.99 -21.31 -15.98
CA ASP A 187 1.93 -21.59 -14.55
C ASP A 187 2.35 -20.40 -13.65
N VAL A 188 2.66 -19.22 -14.22
CA VAL A 188 3.07 -18.08 -13.44
C VAL A 188 1.86 -17.38 -12.82
N GLU A 189 1.63 -17.62 -11.53
CA GLU A 189 0.58 -16.95 -10.78
C GLU A 189 1.14 -15.79 -9.96
N VAL A 190 0.64 -14.56 -10.26
CA VAL A 190 1.01 -13.34 -9.56
C VAL A 190 0.31 -13.27 -8.19
N LEU A 191 1.08 -12.87 -7.18
CA LEU A 191 0.58 -12.73 -5.81
C LEU A 191 -0.51 -11.66 -5.71
N ALA A 192 -1.62 -12.03 -5.09
CA ALA A 192 -2.76 -11.15 -4.82
C ALA A 192 -3.25 -11.34 -3.39
N MET A 193 -4.05 -10.39 -2.89
CA MET A 193 -4.59 -10.44 -1.53
C MET A 193 -5.33 -11.73 -1.22
N ARG A 194 -6.05 -12.32 -2.20
CA ARG A 194 -6.77 -13.61 -2.04
C ARG A 194 -5.86 -14.78 -1.63
N HIS A 195 -4.55 -14.72 -1.92
CA HIS A 195 -3.58 -15.76 -1.58
C HIS A 195 -3.07 -15.66 -0.15
N THR A 196 -3.53 -14.67 0.58
CA THR A 196 -3.15 -14.42 1.97
C THR A 196 -4.37 -14.45 2.88
N ARG A 197 -4.11 -14.53 4.19
CA ARG A 197 -5.15 -14.32 5.21
C ARG A 197 -5.08 -12.91 5.81
N MET A 198 -4.43 -11.99 5.10
CA MET A 198 -4.30 -10.61 5.53
C MET A 198 -5.57 -9.84 5.15
N ASN A 199 -6.11 -9.08 6.10
CA ASN A 199 -7.16 -8.11 5.85
C ASN A 199 -6.51 -6.73 5.83
N TYR A 200 -6.50 -6.09 4.67
CA TYR A 200 -5.90 -4.77 4.51
C TYR A 200 -6.92 -3.85 3.84
N GLY A 201 -7.13 -2.66 4.44
CA GLY A 201 -8.09 -1.68 3.96
C GLY A 201 -9.53 -1.92 4.46
N GLY A 202 -10.40 -0.96 4.24
CA GLY A 202 -11.82 -0.98 4.66
C GLY A 202 -12.11 -0.09 5.83
#